data_89a8c3398aa898a56c8cc7ad4ff6f53b
#
_entry.id   89a8c3398aa898a56c8cc7ad4ff6f53b
#
_cell.length_a   1.000
_cell.length_b   1.000
_cell.length_c   1.000
_cell.angle_alpha   90.00
_cell.angle_beta   90.00
_cell.angle_gamma   90.00
#
_symmetry.space_group_name_H-M   'P 1'
#
loop_
_entity.id
_entity.type
_entity.pdbx_description
1 polymer ?
#
loop_
_entity_poly.entity_id
_entity_poly.type
_entity_poly.pdbx_seq_one_letter_code
_entity_poly.pdbx_strand_id
1 'polypeptide(L)'
;MNNTQNINAPIRILLLGSGTEVGSSLLLLSEGKNEFEWLCPEESLLLDVGRRAELDAMQFDVIIDALSLRYALQNDYGKFQSTLRYLSEQANTTLIMISSARVFSGNKDVPYAETEVPDSTESYAKALIAAESIVLSNPENIVLRTGWLFSGKGDDFVCRTLGLIQDGVNLAYKDDLIGSPTPVSDLVRVILSIVNQGHYGAQNKGVYHYCCAEEISWIRLVEAILATSSQFDPKAQVEVEAIGDSFPEVQETSAMQRQSLSCRKIFNHFGIKQRPWRSKLRSLVKELYQAS
;
A
#
# COMPACT_ATOMS: atom_id res chain seq x y z
N MET A 1 33.15 8.59 -15.10
CA MET A 1 32.89 10.02 -14.85
C MET A 1 32.18 10.07 -13.53
N ASN A 2 32.79 10.61 -12.47
CA ASN A 2 32.18 10.70 -11.14
C ASN A 2 31.03 11.68 -11.18
N ASN A 3 29.82 11.17 -11.18
CA ASN A 3 28.62 11.98 -10.96
C ASN A 3 28.62 12.32 -9.46
N THR A 4 29.25 13.43 -9.08
CA THR A 4 29.09 14.03 -7.75
C THR A 4 27.66 14.57 -7.70
N GLN A 5 26.71 13.70 -7.32
CA GLN A 5 25.38 14.16 -6.94
C GLN A 5 25.55 15.23 -5.87
N ASN A 6 24.93 16.38 -6.09
CA ASN A 6 24.93 17.47 -5.12
C ASN A 6 24.06 17.01 -3.95
N ILE A 7 24.69 16.47 -2.91
CA ILE A 7 24.05 15.89 -1.71
C ILE A 7 23.06 16.86 -1.04
N ASN A 8 23.11 18.13 -1.38
CA ASN A 8 22.22 19.19 -0.86
C ASN A 8 21.05 19.52 -1.78
N ALA A 9 20.94 18.92 -2.97
CA ALA A 9 19.77 19.10 -3.83
C ALA A 9 18.62 18.21 -3.35
N PRO A 10 17.35 18.67 -3.48
CA PRO A 10 16.22 17.82 -3.15
C PRO A 10 16.16 16.59 -4.07
N ILE A 11 15.70 15.47 -3.53
CA ILE A 11 15.44 14.26 -4.30
C ILE A 11 14.18 14.51 -5.14
N ARG A 12 14.31 14.43 -6.46
CA ARG A 12 13.21 14.65 -7.39
C ARG A 12 12.42 13.36 -7.58
N ILE A 13 11.20 13.33 -7.12
CA ILE A 13 10.34 12.14 -7.07
C ILE A 13 9.17 12.29 -8.05
N LEU A 14 9.12 11.43 -9.07
CA LEU A 14 7.95 11.28 -9.91
C LEU A 14 6.91 10.42 -9.18
N LEU A 15 5.81 11.04 -8.74
CA LEU A 15 4.74 10.37 -8.02
C LEU A 15 3.58 10.04 -8.97
N LEU A 16 3.39 8.76 -9.26
CA LEU A 16 2.25 8.26 -10.00
C LEU A 16 1.10 8.03 -9.03
N GLY A 17 0.01 8.80 -9.18
CA GLY A 17 -1.17 8.67 -8.35
C GLY A 17 -1.16 9.54 -7.09
N SER A 18 -0.80 10.81 -7.22
CA SER A 18 -0.87 11.83 -6.16
C SER A 18 -2.26 11.93 -5.49
N GLY A 19 -3.34 11.62 -6.23
CA GLY A 19 -4.72 11.60 -5.73
C GLY A 19 -5.14 10.27 -5.07
N THR A 20 -4.30 9.23 -5.01
CA THR A 20 -4.59 8.01 -4.26
C THR A 20 -4.37 8.23 -2.76
N GLU A 21 -4.89 7.32 -1.92
CA GLU A 21 -4.66 7.41 -0.46
C GLU A 21 -3.18 7.43 -0.09
N VAL A 22 -2.38 6.58 -0.74
CA VAL A 22 -0.93 6.53 -0.50
C VAL A 22 -0.26 7.78 -1.05
N GLY A 23 -0.59 8.18 -2.29
CA GLY A 23 0.01 9.35 -2.94
C GLY A 23 -0.27 10.64 -2.17
N SER A 24 -1.53 10.90 -1.81
CA SER A 24 -1.90 12.09 -1.03
C SER A 24 -1.26 12.09 0.37
N SER A 25 -1.10 10.91 0.97
CA SER A 25 -0.43 10.78 2.27
C SER A 25 1.09 11.00 2.17
N LEU A 26 1.74 10.60 1.05
CA LEU A 26 3.14 10.92 0.78
C LEU A 26 3.36 12.42 0.74
N LEU A 27 2.52 13.16 -0.01
CA LEU A 27 2.61 14.61 -0.08
C LEU A 27 2.40 15.28 1.28
N LEU A 28 1.33 14.90 1.98
CA LEU A 28 0.97 15.48 3.28
C LEU A 28 2.06 15.24 4.35
N LEU A 29 2.59 14.02 4.46
CA LEU A 29 3.58 13.66 5.48
C LEU A 29 5.01 14.11 5.16
N SER A 30 5.24 14.59 3.94
CA SER A 30 6.49 15.22 3.52
C SER A 30 6.39 16.74 3.42
N GLU A 31 5.25 17.33 3.72
CA GLU A 31 5.06 18.78 3.72
C GLU A 31 6.08 19.46 4.64
N GLY A 32 6.73 20.52 4.14
CA GLY A 32 7.79 21.24 4.85
C GLY A 32 9.15 20.55 4.87
N LYS A 33 9.29 19.37 4.27
CA LYS A 33 10.60 18.71 4.12
C LYS A 33 11.26 19.11 2.82
N ASN A 34 12.27 19.96 2.90
CA ASN A 34 13.00 20.46 1.74
C ASN A 34 13.89 19.39 1.04
N GLU A 35 13.92 18.19 1.57
CA GLU A 35 14.69 17.06 1.01
C GLU A 35 14.00 16.39 -0.19
N PHE A 36 12.71 16.67 -0.44
CA PHE A 36 11.94 16.10 -1.54
C PHE A 36 11.34 17.17 -2.44
N GLU A 37 11.50 17.00 -3.75
CA GLU A 37 10.78 17.73 -4.79
C GLU A 37 9.80 16.78 -5.48
N TRP A 38 8.50 17.05 -5.38
CA TRP A 38 7.45 16.18 -5.90
C TRP A 38 7.02 16.60 -7.30
N LEU A 39 7.12 15.68 -8.24
CA LEU A 39 6.63 15.80 -9.60
C LEU A 39 5.37 14.94 -9.73
N CYS A 40 4.21 15.56 -9.82
CA CYS A 40 2.90 14.92 -9.80
C CYS A 40 2.19 15.13 -11.14
N PRO A 41 2.51 14.33 -12.19
CA PRO A 41 1.85 14.47 -13.47
C PRO A 41 0.39 14.09 -13.38
N GLU A 42 -0.44 14.73 -14.20
CA GLU A 42 -1.82 14.31 -14.38
C GLU A 42 -1.89 12.91 -14.99
N GLU A 43 -2.93 12.17 -14.65
CA GLU A 43 -3.12 10.80 -15.13
C GLU A 43 -3.29 10.75 -16.66
N SER A 44 -3.91 11.78 -17.25
CA SER A 44 -4.01 11.97 -18.70
C SER A 44 -2.65 11.96 -19.40
N LEU A 45 -1.62 12.58 -18.78
CA LEU A 45 -0.25 12.55 -19.28
C LEU A 45 0.37 11.14 -19.17
N LEU A 46 0.12 10.46 -18.05
CA LEU A 46 0.64 9.10 -17.84
C LEU A 46 0.08 8.08 -18.83
N LEU A 47 -1.17 8.24 -19.26
CA LEU A 47 -1.82 7.31 -20.18
C LEU A 47 -1.58 7.61 -21.65
N ASP A 48 -1.06 8.78 -21.98
CA ASP A 48 -0.78 9.18 -23.37
C ASP A 48 0.65 8.82 -23.79
N VAL A 49 0.77 7.75 -24.56
CA VAL A 49 2.04 7.28 -25.08
C VAL A 49 2.75 8.33 -25.95
N GLY A 50 1.99 9.22 -26.60
CA GLY A 50 2.52 10.30 -27.45
C GLY A 50 3.20 11.41 -26.66
N ARG A 51 2.92 11.52 -25.35
CA ARG A 51 3.45 12.57 -24.47
C ARG A 51 4.61 12.13 -23.57
N ARG A 52 5.23 10.99 -23.83
CA ARG A 52 6.36 10.46 -23.03
C ARG A 52 7.53 11.45 -22.91
N ALA A 53 7.79 12.21 -23.96
CA ALA A 53 8.84 13.24 -23.95
C ALA A 53 8.59 14.33 -22.86
N GLU A 54 7.34 14.59 -22.49
CA GLU A 54 7.02 15.50 -21.40
C GLU A 54 7.39 14.91 -20.03
N LEU A 55 7.20 13.59 -19.85
CA LEU A 55 7.67 12.88 -18.66
C LEU A 55 9.19 12.89 -18.54
N ASP A 56 9.90 12.64 -19.66
CA ASP A 56 11.38 12.66 -19.68
C ASP A 56 11.93 14.04 -19.35
N ALA A 57 11.25 15.11 -19.81
CA ALA A 57 11.65 16.49 -19.53
C ALA A 57 11.56 16.85 -18.04
N MET A 58 10.80 16.11 -17.25
CA MET A 58 10.67 16.35 -15.81
C MET A 58 11.95 16.04 -15.03
N GLN A 59 12.82 15.15 -15.54
CA GLN A 59 14.07 14.73 -14.90
C GLN A 59 13.87 14.39 -13.42
N PHE A 60 13.77 13.13 -13.09
CA PHE A 60 13.51 12.62 -11.75
C PHE A 60 14.57 11.59 -11.32
N ASP A 61 14.81 11.47 -10.02
CA ASP A 61 15.77 10.53 -9.43
C ASP A 61 15.07 9.20 -9.05
N VAL A 62 13.82 9.29 -8.60
CA VAL A 62 13.01 8.16 -8.12
C VAL A 62 11.61 8.24 -8.67
N ILE A 63 11.01 7.09 -8.96
CA ILE A 63 9.59 6.97 -9.31
C ILE A 63 8.89 6.22 -8.18
N ILE A 64 7.75 6.73 -7.71
CA ILE A 64 6.88 6.00 -6.78
C ILE A 64 5.56 5.71 -7.49
N ASP A 65 5.24 4.42 -7.63
CA ASP A 65 3.98 3.98 -8.21
C ASP A 65 2.97 3.64 -7.11
N ALA A 66 2.05 4.56 -6.87
CA ALA A 66 0.87 4.41 -6.03
C ALA A 66 -0.41 4.18 -6.86
N LEU A 67 -0.32 4.03 -8.18
CA LEU A 67 -1.45 3.83 -9.10
C LEU A 67 -1.79 2.38 -9.36
N SER A 68 -0.81 1.48 -9.38
CA SER A 68 -1.02 0.07 -9.73
C SER A 68 -2.08 -0.61 -8.87
N LEU A 69 -2.16 -0.31 -7.57
CA LEU A 69 -3.22 -0.82 -6.69
C LEU A 69 -4.62 -0.41 -7.16
N ARG A 70 -4.80 0.85 -7.55
CA ARG A 70 -6.09 1.37 -8.01
C ARG A 70 -6.50 0.75 -9.35
N TYR A 71 -5.59 0.70 -10.32
CA TYR A 71 -5.88 0.10 -11.63
C TYR A 71 -6.18 -1.39 -11.54
N ALA A 72 -5.52 -2.10 -10.64
CA ALA A 72 -5.81 -3.50 -10.38
C ALA A 72 -7.22 -3.68 -9.80
N LEU A 73 -7.65 -2.82 -8.86
CA LEU A 73 -9.01 -2.84 -8.30
C LEU A 73 -10.08 -2.53 -9.34
N GLN A 74 -9.82 -1.59 -10.24
CA GLN A 74 -10.76 -1.17 -11.28
C GLN A 74 -10.81 -2.12 -12.48
N ASN A 75 -9.99 -3.18 -12.50
CA ASN A 75 -9.85 -4.10 -13.61
C ASN A 75 -9.44 -3.43 -14.95
N ASP A 76 -8.75 -2.27 -14.86
CA ASP A 76 -8.37 -1.41 -15.98
C ASP A 76 -6.84 -1.30 -16.15
N TYR A 77 -6.13 -2.26 -15.59
CA TYR A 77 -4.67 -2.27 -15.56
C TYR A 77 -4.02 -2.20 -16.95
N GLY A 78 -4.69 -2.72 -17.99
CA GLY A 78 -4.18 -2.71 -19.36
C GLY A 78 -3.83 -1.31 -19.88
N LYS A 79 -4.54 -0.27 -19.47
CA LYS A 79 -4.28 1.11 -19.87
C LYS A 79 -2.96 1.64 -19.27
N PHE A 80 -2.66 1.25 -18.05
CA PHE A 80 -1.47 1.72 -17.34
C PHE A 80 -0.21 0.90 -17.62
N GLN A 81 -0.38 -0.32 -18.12
CA GLN A 81 0.73 -1.27 -18.32
C GLN A 81 1.85 -0.75 -19.22
N SER A 82 1.52 -0.06 -20.31
CA SER A 82 2.51 0.49 -21.23
C SER A 82 3.35 1.59 -20.60
N THR A 83 2.74 2.41 -19.76
CA THR A 83 3.42 3.47 -19.01
C THR A 83 4.32 2.89 -17.93
N LEU A 84 3.83 1.90 -17.19
CA LEU A 84 4.62 1.22 -16.16
C LEU A 84 5.86 0.56 -16.78
N ARG A 85 5.72 -0.11 -17.93
CA ARG A 85 6.87 -0.68 -18.67
C ARG A 85 7.87 0.38 -19.05
N TYR A 86 7.41 1.45 -19.68
CA TYR A 86 8.26 2.56 -20.09
C TYR A 86 9.04 3.17 -18.92
N LEU A 87 8.36 3.42 -17.80
CA LEU A 87 8.97 4.02 -16.61
C LEU A 87 9.89 3.03 -15.87
N SER A 88 9.59 1.72 -15.92
CA SER A 88 10.45 0.70 -15.30
C SER A 88 11.82 0.56 -15.98
N GLU A 89 11.92 0.94 -17.25
CA GLU A 89 13.13 0.84 -18.06
C GLU A 89 14.02 2.11 -18.01
N GLN A 90 13.62 3.16 -17.25
CA GLN A 90 14.37 4.40 -17.16
C GLN A 90 15.75 4.18 -16.54
N ALA A 91 16.79 4.62 -17.25
CA ALA A 91 18.18 4.48 -16.80
C ALA A 91 18.47 5.42 -15.61
N ASN A 92 19.28 4.95 -14.68
CA ASN A 92 19.70 5.71 -13.46
C ASN A 92 18.56 6.14 -12.54
N THR A 93 17.39 5.51 -12.65
CA THR A 93 16.22 5.79 -11.84
C THR A 93 15.77 4.51 -11.16
N THR A 94 15.33 4.59 -9.91
CA THR A 94 14.70 3.48 -9.22
C THR A 94 13.19 3.68 -9.19
N LEU A 95 12.44 2.73 -9.71
CA LEU A 95 11.00 2.69 -9.56
C LEU A 95 10.64 1.85 -8.33
N ILE A 96 9.86 2.43 -7.42
CA ILE A 96 9.29 1.76 -6.24
C ILE A 96 7.80 1.56 -6.47
N MET A 97 7.41 0.33 -6.78
CA MET A 97 6.01 -0.05 -6.96
C MET A 97 5.41 -0.52 -5.63
N ILE A 98 4.23 -0.02 -5.29
CA ILE A 98 3.46 -0.53 -4.16
C ILE A 98 2.56 -1.67 -4.65
N SER A 99 2.71 -2.83 -4.02
CA SER A 99 1.94 -4.04 -4.28
C SER A 99 1.24 -4.52 -3.01
N SER A 100 0.60 -5.67 -3.05
CA SER A 100 -0.26 -6.18 -1.98
C SER A 100 0.09 -7.62 -1.60
N ALA A 101 -0.16 -7.98 -0.34
CA ALA A 101 -0.15 -9.37 0.13
C ALA A 101 -1.14 -10.27 -0.63
N ARG A 102 -2.16 -9.70 -1.27
CA ARG A 102 -3.16 -10.43 -2.07
C ARG A 102 -2.60 -11.09 -3.34
N VAL A 103 -1.34 -10.83 -3.69
CA VAL A 103 -0.66 -11.60 -4.75
C VAL A 103 -0.47 -13.07 -4.38
N PHE A 104 -0.60 -13.40 -3.09
CA PHE A 104 -0.55 -14.78 -2.58
C PHE A 104 -1.95 -15.35 -2.36
N SER A 105 -2.10 -16.65 -2.58
CA SER A 105 -3.36 -17.40 -2.40
C SER A 105 -3.81 -17.51 -0.94
N GLY A 106 -2.90 -17.34 0.02
CA GLY A 106 -3.21 -17.45 1.44
C GLY A 106 -3.19 -18.89 2.00
N ASN A 107 -2.79 -19.88 1.23
CA ASN A 107 -2.82 -21.30 1.60
C ASN A 107 -1.64 -21.74 2.48
N LYS A 108 -1.15 -20.88 3.38
CA LYS A 108 -0.02 -21.18 4.26
C LYS A 108 -0.30 -20.80 5.70
N ASP A 109 0.24 -21.57 6.63
CA ASP A 109 0.14 -21.31 8.08
C ASP A 109 1.22 -20.35 8.61
N VAL A 110 2.16 -19.94 7.75
CA VAL A 110 3.26 -19.05 8.10
C VAL A 110 3.30 -17.86 7.16
N PRO A 111 3.83 -16.68 7.60
CA PRO A 111 3.97 -15.52 6.75
C PRO A 111 4.79 -15.78 5.48
N TYR A 112 4.34 -15.24 4.35
CA TYR A 112 5.04 -15.34 3.06
C TYR A 112 6.37 -14.57 3.07
N ALA A 113 7.41 -15.22 2.57
CA ALA A 113 8.71 -14.59 2.36
C ALA A 113 8.81 -13.94 0.96
N GLU A 114 9.73 -13.00 0.78
CA GLU A 114 9.93 -12.26 -0.47
C GLU A 114 10.41 -13.15 -1.63
N THR A 115 10.96 -14.31 -1.33
CA THR A 115 11.43 -15.31 -2.32
C THR A 115 10.31 -16.20 -2.85
N GLU A 116 9.13 -16.14 -2.26
CA GLU A 116 8.02 -16.97 -2.68
C GLU A 116 7.32 -16.40 -3.91
N VAL A 117 6.92 -17.31 -4.80
CA VAL A 117 6.26 -16.96 -6.05
C VAL A 117 4.80 -16.61 -5.77
N PRO A 118 4.31 -15.46 -6.21
CA PRO A 118 2.89 -15.12 -6.16
C PRO A 118 2.03 -16.17 -6.88
N ASP A 119 0.96 -16.62 -6.25
CA ASP A 119 0.14 -17.75 -6.71
C ASP A 119 -1.38 -17.50 -6.67
N SER A 120 -1.80 -16.27 -6.35
CA SER A 120 -3.22 -15.92 -6.31
C SER A 120 -3.84 -15.91 -7.71
N THR A 121 -5.07 -16.44 -7.82
CA THR A 121 -5.83 -16.53 -9.07
C THR A 121 -6.86 -15.43 -9.25
N GLU A 122 -7.02 -14.55 -8.27
CA GLU A 122 -7.95 -13.41 -8.34
C GLU A 122 -7.55 -12.41 -9.42
N SER A 123 -8.53 -11.78 -10.07
CA SER A 123 -8.28 -10.79 -11.13
C SER A 123 -7.41 -9.63 -10.66
N TYR A 124 -7.70 -9.11 -9.47
CA TYR A 124 -6.90 -8.08 -8.81
C TYR A 124 -5.44 -8.51 -8.61
N ALA A 125 -5.24 -9.69 -8.07
CA ALA A 125 -3.91 -10.24 -7.82
C ALA A 125 -3.14 -10.49 -9.13
N LYS A 126 -3.79 -11.06 -10.15
CA LYS A 126 -3.19 -11.27 -11.49
C LYS A 126 -2.69 -9.97 -12.10
N ALA A 127 -3.46 -8.89 -11.98
CA ALA A 127 -3.05 -7.57 -12.46
C ALA A 127 -1.78 -7.08 -11.73
N LEU A 128 -1.72 -7.23 -10.41
CA LEU A 128 -0.53 -6.86 -9.63
C LEU A 128 0.68 -7.76 -9.93
N ILE A 129 0.48 -9.07 -10.07
CA ILE A 129 1.57 -10.01 -10.44
C ILE A 129 2.16 -9.63 -11.80
N ALA A 130 1.31 -9.27 -12.76
CA ALA A 130 1.78 -8.79 -14.06
C ALA A 130 2.54 -7.46 -13.94
N ALA A 131 2.08 -6.54 -13.08
CA ALA A 131 2.77 -5.29 -12.78
C ALA A 131 4.14 -5.53 -12.13
N GLU A 132 4.20 -6.37 -11.12
CA GLU A 132 5.46 -6.77 -10.46
C GLU A 132 6.46 -7.33 -11.46
N SER A 133 6.01 -8.20 -12.38
CA SER A 133 6.87 -8.79 -13.41
C SER A 133 7.45 -7.72 -14.34
N ILE A 134 6.67 -6.70 -14.71
CA ILE A 134 7.15 -5.57 -15.52
C ILE A 134 8.21 -4.77 -14.74
N VAL A 135 7.93 -4.42 -13.50
CA VAL A 135 8.85 -3.62 -12.67
C VAL A 135 10.15 -4.36 -12.40
N LEU A 136 10.07 -5.65 -12.09
CA LEU A 136 11.22 -6.50 -11.77
C LEU A 136 12.03 -6.94 -13.00
N SER A 137 11.57 -6.62 -14.22
CA SER A 137 12.40 -6.81 -15.42
C SER A 137 13.66 -5.93 -15.41
N ASN A 138 13.62 -4.80 -14.69
CA ASN A 138 14.78 -4.00 -14.37
C ASN A 138 15.23 -4.29 -12.91
N PRO A 139 16.44 -4.85 -12.70
CA PRO A 139 16.93 -5.23 -11.38
C PRO A 139 17.18 -4.05 -10.43
N GLU A 140 17.18 -2.81 -10.94
CA GLU A 140 17.33 -1.59 -10.14
C GLU A 140 16.02 -1.14 -9.47
N ASN A 141 14.92 -1.79 -9.78
CA ASN A 141 13.61 -1.43 -9.25
C ASN A 141 13.27 -2.19 -7.95
N ILE A 142 12.26 -1.68 -7.26
CA ILE A 142 11.76 -2.21 -6.00
C ILE A 142 10.26 -2.47 -6.12
N VAL A 143 9.83 -3.65 -5.68
CA VAL A 143 8.43 -3.95 -5.40
C VAL A 143 8.24 -4.04 -3.89
N LEU A 144 7.36 -3.22 -3.34
CA LEU A 144 7.03 -3.20 -1.93
C LEU A 144 5.61 -3.77 -1.73
N ARG A 145 5.51 -5.04 -1.37
CA ARG A 145 4.24 -5.68 -1.01
C ARG A 145 3.84 -5.28 0.41
N THR A 146 2.59 -4.92 0.58
CA THR A 146 2.06 -4.43 1.86
C THR A 146 0.84 -5.22 2.34
N GLY A 147 0.56 -5.14 3.66
CA GLY A 147 -0.63 -5.70 4.27
C GLY A 147 -1.89 -4.90 3.98
N TRP A 148 -2.92 -5.06 4.80
CA TRP A 148 -4.22 -4.38 4.67
C TRP A 148 -4.10 -2.90 5.00
N LEU A 149 -4.11 -2.06 3.97
CA LEU A 149 -3.97 -0.61 4.13
C LEU A 149 -5.23 0.02 4.71
N PHE A 150 -5.04 0.98 5.62
CA PHE A 150 -6.09 1.86 6.11
C PHE A 150 -5.54 3.27 6.37
N SER A 151 -6.35 4.29 6.11
CA SER A 151 -5.97 5.69 6.22
C SER A 151 -6.96 6.53 7.01
N GLY A 152 -8.20 6.05 7.17
CA GLY A 152 -9.33 6.83 7.67
C GLY A 152 -9.81 7.90 6.70
N LYS A 153 -9.53 7.72 5.41
CA LYS A 153 -9.95 8.63 4.36
C LYS A 153 -10.66 7.86 3.25
N GLY A 154 -11.58 8.55 2.59
CA GLY A 154 -12.33 7.96 1.49
C GLY A 154 -13.19 6.78 1.94
N ASP A 155 -13.19 5.72 1.13
CA ASP A 155 -13.99 4.52 1.32
C ASP A 155 -13.10 3.33 1.76
N ASP A 156 -12.17 3.57 2.69
CA ASP A 156 -11.37 2.49 3.24
C ASP A 156 -12.17 1.60 4.21
N PHE A 157 -11.63 0.43 4.52
CA PHE A 157 -12.30 -0.54 5.39
C PHE A 157 -12.67 0.02 6.76
N VAL A 158 -11.82 0.85 7.36
CA VAL A 158 -12.09 1.46 8.67
C VAL A 158 -13.22 2.45 8.58
N CYS A 159 -13.23 3.33 7.57
CA CYS A 159 -14.30 4.30 7.35
C CYS A 159 -15.65 3.63 7.09
N ARG A 160 -15.68 2.61 6.22
CA ARG A 160 -16.90 1.84 5.95
C ARG A 160 -17.45 1.16 7.22
N THR A 161 -16.57 0.49 7.97
CA THR A 161 -16.94 -0.18 9.21
C THR A 161 -17.48 0.81 10.24
N LEU A 162 -16.85 1.98 10.40
CA LEU A 162 -17.33 3.04 11.27
C LEU A 162 -18.69 3.57 10.86
N GLY A 163 -18.92 3.78 9.57
CA GLY A 163 -20.23 4.20 9.06
C GLY A 163 -21.32 3.20 9.43
N LEU A 164 -21.08 1.90 9.20
CA LEU A 164 -22.04 0.84 9.56
C LEU A 164 -22.30 0.79 11.07
N ILE A 165 -21.28 0.98 11.91
CA ILE A 165 -21.42 1.06 13.36
C ILE A 165 -22.29 2.28 13.77
N GLN A 166 -22.05 3.44 13.17
CA GLN A 166 -22.82 4.66 13.44
C GLN A 166 -24.28 4.52 13.00
N ASP A 167 -24.52 3.78 11.91
CA ASP A 167 -25.88 3.47 11.43
C ASP A 167 -26.58 2.36 12.23
N GLY A 168 -25.90 1.76 13.22
CA GLY A 168 -26.45 0.69 14.06
C GLY A 168 -26.61 -0.65 13.33
N VAL A 169 -25.85 -0.89 12.25
CA VAL A 169 -25.90 -2.11 11.47
C VAL A 169 -25.08 -3.21 12.12
N ASN A 170 -25.68 -4.37 12.36
CA ASN A 170 -24.93 -5.55 12.82
C ASN A 170 -23.96 -6.03 11.76
N LEU A 171 -22.77 -6.42 12.16
CA LEU A 171 -21.66 -6.72 11.29
C LEU A 171 -21.40 -8.22 11.24
N ALA A 172 -21.14 -8.75 10.07
CA ALA A 172 -20.87 -10.16 9.85
C ALA A 172 -19.64 -10.33 8.95
N TYR A 173 -18.60 -11.02 9.44
CA TYR A 173 -17.34 -11.21 8.73
C TYR A 173 -16.79 -12.63 8.88
N LYS A 174 -16.01 -13.06 7.88
CA LYS A 174 -15.28 -14.32 7.96
C LYS A 174 -14.13 -14.23 8.96
N ASP A 175 -13.96 -15.25 9.82
CA ASP A 175 -12.88 -15.32 10.81
C ASP A 175 -11.63 -16.06 10.29
N ASP A 176 -11.73 -16.68 9.13
CA ASP A 176 -10.65 -17.43 8.46
C ASP A 176 -9.67 -16.55 7.66
N LEU A 177 -9.97 -15.27 7.46
CA LEU A 177 -9.13 -14.33 6.75
C LEU A 177 -8.17 -13.62 7.70
N ILE A 178 -6.90 -14.01 7.66
CA ILE A 178 -5.84 -13.46 8.52
C ILE A 178 -4.89 -12.59 7.71
N GLY A 179 -4.56 -11.42 8.25
CA GLY A 179 -3.61 -10.49 7.66
C GLY A 179 -3.08 -9.48 8.65
N SER A 180 -2.38 -8.48 8.17
CA SER A 180 -1.77 -7.44 9.01
C SER A 180 -2.31 -6.07 8.62
N PRO A 181 -3.19 -5.45 9.42
CA PRO A 181 -3.62 -4.07 9.20
C PRO A 181 -2.42 -3.14 9.21
N THR A 182 -2.33 -2.26 8.20
CA THR A 182 -1.16 -1.39 7.99
C THR A 182 -1.62 0.04 7.73
N PRO A 183 -1.39 0.99 8.65
CA PRO A 183 -1.70 2.39 8.41
C PRO A 183 -0.93 2.92 7.20
N VAL A 184 -1.60 3.63 6.30
CA VAL A 184 -0.96 4.28 5.16
C VAL A 184 0.16 5.21 5.60
N SER A 185 -0.01 5.93 6.72
CA SER A 185 1.03 6.78 7.28
C SER A 185 2.32 6.04 7.66
N ASP A 186 2.21 4.77 8.04
CA ASP A 186 3.38 3.96 8.38
C ASP A 186 4.05 3.41 7.11
N LEU A 187 3.27 3.01 6.10
CA LEU A 187 3.80 2.66 4.78
C LEU A 187 4.55 3.85 4.15
N VAL A 188 3.98 5.06 4.21
CA VAL A 188 4.64 6.29 3.71
C VAL A 188 5.99 6.52 4.38
N ARG A 189 6.07 6.38 5.71
CA ARG A 189 7.34 6.46 6.44
C ARG A 189 8.38 5.47 5.89
N VAL A 190 7.96 4.26 5.58
CA VAL A 190 8.82 3.21 5.02
C VAL A 190 9.29 3.58 3.62
N ILE A 191 8.40 4.04 2.75
CA ILE A 191 8.74 4.46 1.38
C ILE A 191 9.76 5.60 1.42
N LEU A 192 9.52 6.65 2.20
CA LEU A 192 10.45 7.77 2.34
C LEU A 192 11.81 7.34 2.91
N SER A 193 11.83 6.37 3.83
CA SER A 193 13.07 5.80 4.35
C SER A 193 13.85 5.03 3.28
N ILE A 194 13.18 4.26 2.41
CA ILE A 194 13.80 3.55 1.29
C ILE A 194 14.37 4.55 0.28
N VAL A 195 13.61 5.60 -0.07
CA VAL A 195 14.05 6.67 -0.98
C VAL A 195 15.31 7.34 -0.45
N ASN A 196 15.30 7.77 0.81
CA ASN A 196 16.45 8.43 1.42
C ASN A 196 17.68 7.52 1.46
N GLN A 197 17.54 6.28 1.90
CA GLN A 197 18.67 5.36 1.95
C GLN A 197 19.24 5.06 0.55
N GLY A 198 18.36 4.92 -0.46
CA GLY A 198 18.78 4.77 -1.86
C GLY A 198 19.57 5.99 -2.37
N HIS A 199 19.10 7.20 -2.06
CA HIS A 199 19.78 8.45 -2.41
C HIS A 199 21.19 8.53 -1.78
N TYR A 200 21.34 8.06 -0.56
CA TYR A 200 22.63 8.00 0.14
C TYR A 200 23.45 6.73 -0.17
N GLY A 201 23.10 6.01 -1.23
CA GLY A 201 23.94 4.95 -1.81
C GLY A 201 23.61 3.53 -1.38
N ALA A 202 22.47 3.29 -0.71
CA ALA A 202 22.03 1.92 -0.47
C ALA A 202 21.63 1.23 -1.78
N GLN A 203 22.20 0.03 -2.04
CA GLN A 203 21.99 -0.74 -3.26
C GLN A 203 20.95 -1.85 -3.08
N ASN A 204 20.00 -1.66 -2.18
CA ASN A 204 18.97 -2.64 -1.84
C ASN A 204 17.82 -2.58 -2.84
N LYS A 205 17.66 -3.61 -3.68
CA LYS A 205 16.71 -3.69 -4.79
C LYS A 205 15.88 -4.98 -4.75
N GLY A 206 14.89 -5.07 -5.65
CA GLY A 206 14.03 -6.23 -5.81
C GLY A 206 12.80 -6.21 -4.89
N VAL A 207 12.30 -7.37 -4.49
CA VAL A 207 11.05 -7.49 -3.71
C VAL A 207 11.32 -7.28 -2.23
N TYR A 208 10.48 -6.48 -1.59
CA TYR A 208 10.41 -6.28 -0.14
C TYR A 208 8.98 -6.40 0.35
N HIS A 209 8.83 -6.83 1.59
CA HIS A 209 7.57 -6.87 2.30
C HIS A 209 7.57 -5.85 3.44
N TYR A 210 6.45 -5.14 3.60
CA TYR A 210 6.20 -4.34 4.78
C TYR A 210 4.73 -4.41 5.19
N CYS A 211 4.51 -4.83 6.42
CA CYS A 211 3.23 -4.70 7.11
C CYS A 211 3.48 -4.40 8.60
N CYS A 212 2.48 -3.95 9.32
CA CYS A 212 2.60 -3.77 10.75
C CYS A 212 2.76 -5.10 11.48
N ALA A 213 3.29 -5.04 12.68
CA ALA A 213 3.36 -6.17 13.59
C ALA A 213 1.95 -6.61 14.00
N GLU A 214 1.81 -7.87 14.32
CA GLU A 214 0.56 -8.50 14.73
C GLU A 214 -0.39 -8.80 13.56
N GLU A 215 -0.57 -10.07 13.34
CA GLU A 215 -1.60 -10.61 12.46
C GLU A 215 -2.94 -10.64 13.19
N ILE A 216 -4.03 -10.47 12.44
CA ILE A 216 -5.37 -10.48 12.99
C ILE A 216 -6.37 -10.96 11.93
N SER A 217 -7.47 -11.58 12.33
CA SER A 217 -8.57 -11.85 11.41
C SER A 217 -9.41 -10.60 11.15
N TRP A 218 -10.20 -10.62 10.06
CA TRP A 218 -11.09 -9.50 9.74
C TRP A 218 -12.08 -9.21 10.87
N ILE A 219 -12.68 -10.24 11.45
CA ILE A 219 -13.63 -10.06 12.54
C ILE A 219 -12.96 -9.40 13.76
N ARG A 220 -11.74 -9.81 14.10
CA ARG A 220 -10.98 -9.20 15.19
C ARG A 220 -10.60 -7.75 14.92
N LEU A 221 -10.37 -7.40 13.63
CA LEU A 221 -10.15 -6.01 13.25
C LEU A 221 -11.42 -5.18 13.44
N VAL A 222 -12.58 -5.71 13.05
CA VAL A 222 -13.89 -5.08 13.26
C VAL A 222 -14.18 -4.90 14.74
N GLU A 223 -13.96 -5.93 15.55
CA GLU A 223 -14.09 -5.84 17.03
C GLU A 223 -13.19 -4.74 17.61
N ALA A 224 -11.94 -4.61 17.10
CA ALA A 224 -11.03 -3.56 17.55
C ALA A 224 -11.51 -2.15 17.15
N ILE A 225 -12.13 -2.00 15.95
CA ILE A 225 -12.75 -0.76 15.52
C ILE A 225 -13.95 -0.44 16.43
N LEU A 226 -14.85 -1.40 16.66
CA LEU A 226 -16.02 -1.24 17.51
C LEU A 226 -15.64 -0.87 18.95
N ALA A 227 -14.71 -1.62 19.56
CA ALA A 227 -14.22 -1.35 20.91
C ALA A 227 -13.57 0.04 21.04
N THR A 228 -12.96 0.54 19.96
CA THR A 228 -12.40 1.90 19.91
C THR A 228 -13.52 2.93 19.77
N SER A 229 -14.50 2.69 18.90
CA SER A 229 -15.66 3.57 18.66
C SER A 229 -16.49 3.77 19.91
N SER A 230 -16.76 2.70 20.66
CA SER A 230 -17.54 2.74 21.92
C SER A 230 -16.92 3.62 23.01
N GLN A 231 -15.64 4.00 22.88
CA GLN A 231 -15.00 4.97 23.78
C GLN A 231 -15.37 6.42 23.46
N PHE A 232 -15.84 6.69 22.25
CA PHE A 232 -16.19 8.03 21.77
C PHE A 232 -17.71 8.19 21.55
N ASP A 233 -18.40 7.09 21.25
CA ASP A 233 -19.84 7.05 21.06
C ASP A 233 -20.47 5.92 21.88
N PRO A 234 -21.16 6.21 22.99
CA PRO A 234 -21.84 5.19 23.78
C PRO A 234 -22.98 4.47 23.04
N LYS A 235 -23.44 5.00 21.88
CA LYS A 235 -24.46 4.37 21.04
C LYS A 235 -23.85 3.39 20.03
N ALA A 236 -22.52 3.35 19.90
CA ALA A 236 -21.82 2.37 19.06
C ALA A 236 -21.95 0.97 19.68
N GLN A 237 -23.17 0.39 19.62
CA GLN A 237 -23.50 -0.93 20.12
C GLN A 237 -24.12 -1.74 19.00
N VAL A 238 -23.28 -2.47 18.28
CA VAL A 238 -23.68 -3.39 17.21
C VAL A 238 -23.13 -4.78 17.52
N GLU A 239 -23.83 -5.80 17.06
CA GLU A 239 -23.36 -7.18 17.18
C GLU A 239 -22.36 -7.46 16.05
N VAL A 240 -21.28 -8.19 16.38
CA VAL A 240 -20.28 -8.64 15.43
C VAL A 240 -20.27 -10.16 15.43
N GLU A 241 -20.65 -10.77 14.33
CA GLU A 241 -20.77 -12.21 14.19
C GLU A 241 -19.74 -12.77 13.21
N ALA A 242 -19.19 -13.95 13.55
CA ALA A 242 -18.41 -14.74 12.60
C ALA A 242 -19.37 -15.52 11.68
N ILE A 243 -19.20 -15.33 10.37
CA ILE A 243 -19.98 -16.08 9.38
C ILE A 243 -19.12 -17.14 8.70
N GLY A 244 -19.72 -18.34 8.50
CA GLY A 244 -19.17 -19.37 7.61
C GLY A 244 -19.46 -19.04 6.13
N ASP A 245 -19.16 -19.98 5.22
CA ASP A 245 -19.23 -19.81 3.75
C ASP A 245 -20.59 -19.48 3.15
N SER A 246 -21.64 -19.25 3.96
CA SER A 246 -23.06 -19.27 3.51
C SER A 246 -23.64 -17.89 3.15
N PHE A 247 -22.90 -16.78 3.21
CA PHE A 247 -23.44 -15.45 2.92
C PHE A 247 -23.00 -14.92 1.54
N PRO A 248 -23.96 -14.73 0.59
CA PRO A 248 -23.64 -14.36 -0.80
C PRO A 248 -23.23 -12.89 -1.03
N GLU A 249 -23.39 -12.00 -0.05
CA GLU A 249 -23.14 -10.57 -0.23
C GLU A 249 -21.72 -10.11 0.06
N VAL A 250 -20.89 -10.95 0.66
CA VAL A 250 -19.46 -10.67 0.86
C VAL A 250 -18.68 -11.23 -0.33
N GLN A 251 -18.85 -10.60 -1.50
CA GLN A 251 -18.35 -11.07 -2.79
C GLN A 251 -16.83 -10.94 -3.00
N GLU A 252 -16.03 -10.55 -2.03
CA GLU A 252 -14.60 -10.27 -2.25
C GLU A 252 -13.63 -11.28 -1.65
N THR A 253 -14.09 -12.38 -1.11
CA THR A 253 -13.15 -13.28 -0.45
C THR A 253 -13.33 -14.72 -0.87
N SER A 254 -12.82 -15.02 -2.07
CA SER A 254 -12.41 -16.39 -2.34
C SER A 254 -11.34 -16.81 -1.33
N ALA A 255 -11.53 -17.92 -0.69
CA ALA A 255 -10.58 -18.85 -0.05
C ALA A 255 -9.17 -18.42 0.41
N MET A 256 -8.91 -17.13 0.69
CA MET A 256 -7.62 -16.68 1.19
C MET A 256 -7.59 -16.72 2.71
N GLN A 257 -6.94 -17.72 3.27
CA GLN A 257 -6.90 -17.91 4.71
C GLN A 257 -5.88 -17.05 5.42
N ARG A 258 -4.70 -16.78 4.83
CA ARG A 258 -3.67 -15.97 5.47
C ARG A 258 -2.92 -15.09 4.46
N GLN A 259 -2.95 -13.78 4.68
CA GLN A 259 -2.26 -12.77 3.86
C GLN A 259 -1.11 -12.10 4.64
N SER A 260 -0.44 -12.84 5.48
CA SER A 260 0.64 -12.31 6.32
C SER A 260 1.97 -12.34 5.59
N LEU A 261 2.76 -11.29 5.79
CA LEU A 261 4.05 -11.09 5.13
C LEU A 261 5.19 -11.12 6.15
N SER A 262 6.28 -11.82 5.81
CA SER A 262 7.53 -11.75 6.55
C SER A 262 8.27 -10.44 6.20
N CYS A 263 8.56 -9.62 7.19
CA CYS A 263 9.29 -8.36 7.03
C CYS A 263 10.77 -8.45 7.44
N ARG A 264 11.35 -9.67 7.44
CA ARG A 264 12.74 -9.88 7.87
C ARG A 264 13.74 -9.24 6.91
N LYS A 265 13.49 -9.30 5.61
CA LYS A 265 14.40 -8.75 4.59
C LYS A 265 14.49 -7.23 4.70
N ILE A 266 13.35 -6.53 4.81
CA ILE A 266 13.35 -5.07 4.93
C ILE A 266 14.03 -4.61 6.23
N PHE A 267 13.87 -5.35 7.32
CA PHE A 267 14.59 -5.09 8.56
C PHE A 267 16.10 -5.26 8.39
N ASN A 268 16.55 -6.35 7.79
CA ASN A 268 17.98 -6.66 7.61
C ASN A 268 18.68 -5.68 6.68
N HIS A 269 17.99 -5.21 5.62
CA HIS A 269 18.58 -4.35 4.59
C HIS A 269 18.45 -2.86 4.89
N PHE A 270 17.34 -2.44 5.46
CA PHE A 270 17.03 -1.02 5.70
C PHE A 270 16.92 -0.64 7.17
N GLY A 271 17.04 -1.59 8.10
CA GLY A 271 16.84 -1.34 9.53
C GLY A 271 15.38 -1.00 9.89
N ILE A 272 14.43 -1.21 8.98
CA ILE A 272 13.03 -0.83 9.16
C ILE A 272 12.30 -1.88 10.00
N LYS A 273 11.87 -1.47 11.20
CA LYS A 273 11.09 -2.32 12.11
C LYS A 273 9.59 -2.15 11.88
N GLN A 274 8.86 -3.25 12.00
CA GLN A 274 7.41 -3.25 12.07
C GLN A 274 6.94 -2.49 13.32
N ARG A 275 5.82 -1.77 13.18
CA ARG A 275 5.17 -1.03 14.26
C ARG A 275 3.82 -1.65 14.60
N PRO A 276 3.31 -1.49 15.83
CA PRO A 276 1.96 -1.90 16.17
C PRO A 276 0.95 -0.97 15.50
N TRP A 277 -0.12 -1.53 14.92
CA TRP A 277 -1.17 -0.78 14.22
C TRP A 277 -2.28 -0.24 15.16
N ARG A 278 -2.48 -0.86 16.33
CA ARG A 278 -3.61 -0.54 17.23
C ARG A 278 -3.60 0.90 17.73
N SER A 279 -2.44 1.43 18.09
CA SER A 279 -2.32 2.81 18.55
C SER A 279 -2.71 3.81 17.45
N LYS A 280 -2.37 3.49 16.20
CA LYS A 280 -2.71 4.34 15.05
C LYS A 280 -4.19 4.24 14.71
N LEU A 281 -4.79 3.05 14.78
CA LEU A 281 -6.23 2.88 14.62
C LEU A 281 -6.99 3.73 15.67
N ARG A 282 -6.57 3.67 16.94
CA ARG A 282 -7.22 4.45 18.00
C ARG A 282 -7.15 5.96 17.74
N SER A 283 -5.99 6.47 17.34
CA SER A 283 -5.84 7.90 17.00
C SER A 283 -6.77 8.29 15.85
N LEU A 284 -6.80 7.46 14.80
CA LEU A 284 -7.61 7.67 13.63
C LEU A 284 -9.11 7.70 13.94
N VAL A 285 -9.62 6.71 14.65
CA VAL A 285 -11.03 6.64 15.05
C VAL A 285 -11.39 7.87 15.90
N LYS A 286 -10.53 8.28 16.84
CA LYS A 286 -10.72 9.51 17.62
C LYS A 286 -10.83 10.74 16.72
N GLU A 287 -9.93 10.90 15.75
CA GLU A 287 -9.94 12.03 14.81
C GLU A 287 -11.24 12.08 14.00
N LEU A 288 -11.73 10.91 13.51
CA LEU A 288 -12.97 10.81 12.75
C LEU A 288 -14.21 11.21 13.59
N TYR A 289 -14.28 10.79 14.86
CA TYR A 289 -15.36 11.21 15.75
C TYR A 289 -15.29 12.67 16.20
N GLN A 290 -14.12 13.30 16.13
CA GLN A 290 -13.98 14.73 16.44
C GLN A 290 -14.29 15.63 15.23
N ALA A 291 -14.23 15.09 14.01
CA ALA A 291 -14.50 15.80 12.77
C ALA A 291 -15.99 15.71 12.34
N SER A 292 -16.76 14.77 12.93
CA SER A 292 -18.21 14.58 12.73
C SER A 292 -18.99 15.47 13.69
#